data_7b9d9754049480fa3b3707f6d8d9efe6
#
_entry.id   7b9d9754049480fa3b3707f6d8d9efe6
#
_cell.length_a   1.000
_cell.length_b   1.000
_cell.length_c   1.000
_cell.angle_alpha   90.00
_cell.angle_beta   90.00
_cell.angle_gamma   90.00
#
_symmetry.space_group_name_H-M   'P 1'
#
loop_
_entity.id
_entity.type
_entity.pdbx_description
1 polymer ?
#
loop_
_entity_poly.entity_id
_entity_poly.type
_entity_poly.pdbx_seq_one_letter_code
_entity_poly.pdbx_strand_id
1 'polypeptide(L)'
;RQRLGQAGLDIDDDALDLLAERLEGNLYAAVQEVEKLKLLADGKQVTLATVTTAVLDNARYNLFTMVDTALTGNAEATLRMVHGLRGEGTDAVPLLWAVTREIRALYALQLELEVGQPRSTVFNSHRVWKSREAAVTAALQRHSSRALGAMLQDALAIDGSIKGFADGDPWDRLDRLLLTLAH
;
A
#
# COMPACT_ATOMS: atom_id res chain seq x y z
N ARG A 1 10.97 8.57 -15.23
CA ARG A 1 11.36 8.34 -16.64
C ARG A 1 12.71 8.99 -16.99
N GLN A 2 12.92 10.29 -16.72
CA GLN A 2 14.17 10.99 -17.06
C GLN A 2 15.43 10.29 -16.50
N ARG A 3 15.41 9.85 -15.26
CA ARG A 3 16.55 9.13 -14.62
C ARG A 3 16.80 7.76 -15.21
N LEU A 4 15.76 7.03 -15.60
CA LEU A 4 15.90 5.76 -16.30
C LEU A 4 16.56 5.96 -17.68
N GLY A 5 16.12 6.97 -18.45
CA GLY A 5 16.75 7.33 -19.71
C GLY A 5 18.23 7.72 -19.56
N GLN A 6 18.59 8.48 -18.51
CA GLN A 6 20.00 8.80 -18.19
C GLN A 6 20.80 7.56 -17.80
N ALA A 7 20.15 6.56 -17.24
CA ALA A 7 20.74 5.25 -16.93
C ALA A 7 20.83 4.31 -18.15
N GLY A 8 20.34 4.74 -19.32
CA GLY A 8 20.32 3.96 -20.55
C GLY A 8 19.23 2.89 -20.58
N LEU A 9 18.23 3.01 -19.71
CA LEU A 9 17.09 2.09 -19.61
C LEU A 9 15.85 2.71 -20.26
N ASP A 10 15.15 1.90 -21.04
CA ASP A 10 13.80 2.19 -21.53
C ASP A 10 12.79 1.43 -20.67
N ILE A 11 11.60 2.01 -20.44
CA ILE A 11 10.61 1.45 -19.54
C ILE A 11 9.21 1.53 -20.14
N ASP A 12 8.47 0.43 -20.07
CA ASP A 12 7.06 0.36 -20.43
C ASP A 12 6.22 1.26 -19.52
N ASP A 13 5.13 1.82 -20.05
CA ASP A 13 4.29 2.76 -19.30
C ASP A 13 3.71 2.12 -18.05
N ASP A 14 3.18 0.89 -18.13
CA ASP A 14 2.66 0.14 -17.00
C ASP A 14 3.73 -0.15 -15.93
N ALA A 15 4.96 -0.43 -16.37
CA ALA A 15 6.11 -0.64 -15.51
C ALA A 15 6.54 0.66 -14.80
N LEU A 16 6.48 1.79 -15.51
CA LEU A 16 6.78 3.10 -14.96
C LEU A 16 5.73 3.51 -13.91
N ASP A 17 4.46 3.27 -14.19
CA ASP A 17 3.36 3.57 -13.28
C ASP A 17 3.49 2.76 -11.98
N LEU A 18 3.76 1.46 -12.07
CA LEU A 18 4.03 0.61 -10.91
C LEU A 18 5.22 1.12 -10.11
N LEU A 19 6.33 1.45 -10.78
CA LEU A 19 7.54 1.95 -10.13
C LEU A 19 7.28 3.30 -9.44
N ALA A 20 6.55 4.22 -10.08
CA ALA A 20 6.22 5.53 -9.53
C ALA A 20 5.31 5.40 -8.30
N GLU A 21 4.31 4.52 -8.36
CA GLU A 21 3.42 4.19 -7.24
C GLU A 21 4.23 3.69 -6.03
N ARG A 22 5.17 2.77 -6.25
CA ARG A 22 5.96 2.15 -5.18
C ARG A 22 7.01 3.09 -4.57
N LEU A 23 7.48 4.06 -5.33
CA LEU A 23 8.46 5.04 -4.85
C LEU A 23 7.84 6.20 -4.05
N GLU A 24 6.54 6.46 -4.22
CA GLU A 24 5.76 7.46 -3.46
C GLU A 24 6.41 8.85 -3.38
N GLY A 25 7.16 9.23 -4.42
CA GLY A 25 7.91 10.49 -4.45
C GLY A 25 9.24 10.47 -3.67
N ASN A 26 9.65 9.33 -3.11
CA ASN A 26 10.95 9.19 -2.47
C ASN A 26 12.07 9.15 -3.52
N LEU A 27 12.70 10.31 -3.77
CA LEU A 27 13.75 10.45 -4.78
C LEU A 27 15.00 9.63 -4.46
N TYR A 28 15.32 9.42 -3.19
CA TYR A 28 16.49 8.61 -2.81
C TYR A 28 16.24 7.13 -3.12
N ALA A 29 15.08 6.61 -2.74
CA ALA A 29 14.67 5.27 -3.11
C ALA A 29 14.62 5.08 -4.64
N ALA A 30 14.16 6.10 -5.38
CA ALA A 30 14.13 6.06 -6.84
C ALA A 30 15.53 5.90 -7.46
N VAL A 31 16.55 6.53 -6.90
CA VAL A 31 17.93 6.36 -7.37
C VAL A 31 18.41 4.92 -7.17
N GLN A 32 18.19 4.37 -5.98
CA GLN A 32 18.60 3.00 -5.66
C GLN A 32 17.87 1.98 -6.53
N GLU A 33 16.57 2.19 -6.77
CA GLU A 33 15.78 1.29 -7.60
C GLU A 33 16.21 1.33 -9.08
N VAL A 34 16.60 2.49 -9.61
CA VAL A 34 17.18 2.60 -10.96
C VAL A 34 18.50 1.82 -11.06
N GLU A 35 19.38 1.89 -10.05
CA GLU A 35 20.63 1.11 -10.06
C GLU A 35 20.35 -0.41 -9.96
N LYS A 36 19.37 -0.84 -9.18
CA LYS A 36 18.94 -2.23 -9.11
C LYS A 36 18.37 -2.72 -10.44
N LEU A 37 17.52 -1.91 -11.07
CA LEU A 37 16.95 -2.22 -12.38
C LEU A 37 17.99 -2.37 -13.47
N LYS A 38 19.10 -1.60 -13.43
CA LYS A 38 20.25 -1.79 -14.36
C LYS A 38 20.85 -3.19 -14.26
N LEU A 39 20.85 -3.79 -13.08
CA LEU A 39 21.40 -5.12 -12.86
C LEU A 39 20.44 -6.23 -13.26
N LEU A 40 19.14 -5.96 -13.21
CA LEU A 40 18.08 -6.95 -13.44
C LEU A 40 17.50 -6.90 -14.85
N ALA A 41 17.59 -5.74 -15.52
CA ALA A 41 17.10 -5.60 -16.88
C ALA A 41 18.01 -6.38 -17.85
N ASP A 42 17.42 -7.36 -18.54
CA ASP A 42 18.08 -8.08 -19.64
C ASP A 42 18.07 -7.17 -20.86
N GLY A 43 19.21 -6.52 -21.09
CA GLY A 43 19.34 -5.46 -22.09
C GLY A 43 18.96 -4.08 -21.54
N LYS A 44 18.28 -3.25 -22.38
CA LYS A 44 17.91 -1.87 -22.03
C LYS A 44 16.43 -1.71 -21.65
N GLN A 45 15.62 -2.76 -21.84
CA GLN A 45 14.18 -2.70 -21.64
C GLN A 45 13.80 -3.12 -20.22
N VAL A 46 13.08 -2.25 -19.53
CA VAL A 46 12.49 -2.51 -18.20
C VAL A 46 11.01 -2.79 -18.39
N THR A 47 10.63 -4.05 -18.26
CA THR A 47 9.25 -4.51 -18.37
C THR A 47 8.55 -4.52 -17.01
N LEU A 48 7.22 -4.67 -17.02
CA LEU A 48 6.44 -4.86 -15.81
C LEU A 48 6.95 -6.05 -14.98
N ALA A 49 7.36 -7.15 -15.64
CA ALA A 49 7.95 -8.31 -14.98
C ALA A 49 9.28 -7.98 -14.30
N THR A 50 10.15 -7.19 -14.96
CA THR A 50 11.43 -6.74 -14.40
C THR A 50 11.20 -5.88 -13.14
N VAL A 51 10.29 -4.92 -13.20
CA VAL A 51 9.93 -4.08 -12.04
C VAL A 51 9.34 -4.93 -10.93
N THR A 52 8.43 -5.83 -11.25
CA THR A 52 7.81 -6.74 -10.28
C THR A 52 8.87 -7.59 -9.56
N THR A 53 9.82 -8.17 -10.29
CA THR A 53 10.91 -8.97 -9.72
C THR A 53 11.85 -8.10 -8.85
N ALA A 54 12.23 -6.92 -9.33
CA ALA A 54 13.06 -5.98 -8.59
C ALA A 54 12.43 -5.55 -7.28
N VAL A 55 11.11 -5.35 -7.29
CA VAL A 55 10.31 -4.86 -6.17
C VAL A 55 9.93 -6.00 -5.20
N LEU A 56 9.77 -7.24 -5.68
CA LEU A 56 9.45 -8.44 -4.84
C LEU A 56 10.48 -8.71 -3.73
N ASP A 57 11.72 -8.31 -3.92
CA ASP A 57 12.79 -8.42 -2.91
C ASP A 57 12.73 -7.32 -1.82
N ASN A 58 11.69 -6.48 -1.81
CA ASN A 58 11.59 -5.38 -0.87
C ASN A 58 10.45 -5.64 0.12
N ALA A 59 10.76 -5.68 1.43
CA ALA A 59 9.76 -5.82 2.50
C ALA A 59 8.61 -4.80 2.38
N ARG A 60 8.87 -3.62 1.80
CA ARG A 60 7.83 -2.62 1.49
C ARG A 60 6.82 -3.11 0.46
N TYR A 61 7.25 -3.84 -0.59
CA TYR A 61 6.34 -4.40 -1.59
C TYR A 61 5.33 -5.35 -0.94
N ASN A 62 5.81 -6.21 -0.06
CA ASN A 62 4.96 -7.14 0.67
C ASN A 62 3.91 -6.41 1.53
N LEU A 63 4.27 -5.26 2.12
CA LEU A 63 3.34 -4.42 2.89
C LEU A 63 2.22 -3.83 2.02
N PHE A 64 2.55 -3.26 0.86
CA PHE A 64 1.53 -2.68 -0.04
C PHE A 64 0.64 -3.75 -0.66
N THR A 65 1.22 -4.87 -1.09
CA THR A 65 0.45 -6.01 -1.62
C THR A 65 -0.51 -6.57 -0.56
N MET A 66 -0.09 -6.65 0.69
CA MET A 66 -0.93 -7.07 1.80
C MET A 66 -2.10 -6.08 2.02
N VAL A 67 -1.83 -4.76 2.00
CA VAL A 67 -2.88 -3.74 2.11
C VAL A 67 -3.87 -3.85 0.94
N ASP A 68 -3.39 -3.94 -0.30
CA ASP A 68 -4.25 -4.10 -1.49
C ASP A 68 -5.10 -5.38 -1.39
N THR A 69 -4.53 -6.46 -0.86
CA THR A 69 -5.26 -7.72 -0.61
C THR A 69 -6.39 -7.52 0.42
N ALA A 70 -6.14 -6.74 1.49
CA ALA A 70 -7.18 -6.39 2.46
C ALA A 70 -8.29 -5.55 1.80
N LEU A 71 -7.93 -4.58 0.94
CA LEU A 71 -8.90 -3.76 0.22
C LEU A 71 -9.81 -4.57 -0.71
N THR A 72 -9.32 -5.67 -1.29
CA THR A 72 -10.16 -6.55 -2.11
C THR A 72 -11.12 -7.43 -1.30
N GLY A 73 -11.00 -7.46 0.03
CA GLY A 73 -11.84 -8.27 0.91
C GLY A 73 -11.32 -9.69 1.15
N ASN A 74 -10.06 -9.99 0.81
CA ASN A 74 -9.49 -11.31 1.02
C ASN A 74 -8.81 -11.42 2.39
N ALA A 75 -9.62 -11.56 3.44
CA ALA A 75 -9.18 -11.62 4.82
C ALA A 75 -8.17 -12.75 5.10
N GLU A 76 -8.41 -13.94 4.53
CA GLU A 76 -7.54 -15.10 4.73
C GLU A 76 -6.14 -14.87 4.13
N ALA A 77 -6.07 -14.38 2.89
CA ALA A 77 -4.80 -14.07 2.25
C ALA A 77 -4.08 -12.93 2.98
N THR A 78 -4.81 -11.91 3.45
CA THR A 78 -4.26 -10.80 4.23
C THR A 78 -3.56 -11.29 5.48
N LEU A 79 -4.22 -12.14 6.30
CA LEU A 79 -3.61 -12.69 7.51
C LEU A 79 -2.40 -13.57 7.22
N ARG A 80 -2.46 -14.42 6.17
CA ARG A 80 -1.28 -15.21 5.77
C ARG A 80 -0.08 -14.32 5.47
N MET A 81 -0.30 -13.20 4.76
CA MET A 81 0.77 -12.24 4.44
C MET A 81 1.31 -11.53 5.68
N VAL A 82 0.45 -11.11 6.60
CA VAL A 82 0.85 -10.50 7.88
C VAL A 82 1.72 -11.45 8.71
N HIS A 83 1.26 -12.70 8.84
CA HIS A 83 2.01 -13.70 9.60
C HIS A 83 3.34 -14.07 8.92
N GLY A 84 3.38 -14.06 7.58
CA GLY A 84 4.63 -14.21 6.81
C GLY A 84 5.61 -13.08 7.12
N LEU A 85 5.18 -11.82 7.02
CA LEU A 85 5.98 -10.64 7.34
C LEU A 85 6.50 -10.66 8.78
N ARG A 86 5.65 -11.04 9.74
CA ARG A 86 6.06 -11.22 11.14
C ARG A 86 7.12 -12.31 11.27
N GLY A 87 6.95 -13.44 10.58
CA GLY A 87 7.90 -14.56 10.57
C GLY A 87 9.26 -14.21 9.95
N GLU A 88 9.29 -13.29 8.98
CA GLU A 88 10.50 -12.74 8.35
C GLU A 88 11.21 -11.67 9.21
N GLY A 89 10.66 -11.35 10.39
CA GLY A 89 11.23 -10.36 11.30
C GLY A 89 10.87 -8.91 10.95
N THR A 90 9.84 -8.67 10.15
CA THR A 90 9.34 -7.31 9.89
C THR A 90 8.76 -6.73 11.18
N ASP A 91 9.11 -5.48 11.50
CA ASP A 91 8.54 -4.76 12.63
C ASP A 91 7.07 -4.39 12.40
N ALA A 92 6.31 -4.29 13.49
CA ALA A 92 4.90 -3.86 13.45
C ALA A 92 4.73 -2.39 13.02
N VAL A 93 5.74 -1.53 13.23
CA VAL A 93 5.67 -0.08 12.92
C VAL A 93 5.47 0.20 11.44
N PRO A 94 6.27 -0.33 10.49
CA PRO A 94 6.04 -0.14 9.06
C PRO A 94 4.68 -0.67 8.60
N LEU A 95 4.23 -1.79 9.15
CA LEU A 95 2.95 -2.40 8.83
C LEU A 95 1.79 -1.49 9.29
N LEU A 96 1.82 -1.04 10.54
CA LEU A 96 0.83 -0.08 11.06
C LEU A 96 0.79 1.21 10.24
N TRP A 97 1.96 1.72 9.85
CA TRP A 97 2.05 2.91 9.01
C TRP A 97 1.37 2.72 7.66
N ALA A 98 1.65 1.61 6.96
CA ALA A 98 1.06 1.33 5.66
C ALA A 98 -0.48 1.22 5.74
N VAL A 99 -0.98 0.46 6.71
CA VAL A 99 -2.42 0.28 6.95
C VAL A 99 -3.10 1.60 7.33
N THR A 100 -2.52 2.35 8.26
CA THR A 100 -3.08 3.63 8.71
C THR A 100 -3.13 4.66 7.60
N ARG A 101 -2.09 4.72 6.76
CA ARG A 101 -2.05 5.60 5.59
C ARG A 101 -3.20 5.30 4.64
N GLU A 102 -3.43 4.02 4.36
CA GLU A 102 -4.51 3.61 3.46
C GLU A 102 -5.89 3.90 4.02
N ILE A 103 -6.12 3.59 5.30
CA ILE A 103 -7.40 3.90 5.96
C ILE A 103 -7.67 5.42 5.94
N ARG A 104 -6.64 6.27 6.11
CA ARG A 104 -6.79 7.74 5.99
C ARG A 104 -7.19 8.17 4.58
N ALA A 105 -6.59 7.55 3.56
CA ALA A 105 -6.92 7.82 2.17
C ALA A 105 -8.38 7.42 1.89
N LEU A 106 -8.80 6.22 2.27
CA LEU A 106 -10.19 5.76 2.15
C LEU A 106 -11.16 6.67 2.90
N TYR A 107 -10.81 7.09 4.11
CA TYR A 107 -11.63 8.00 4.92
C TYR A 107 -11.87 9.33 4.19
N ALA A 108 -10.82 9.93 3.63
CA ALA A 108 -10.93 11.17 2.88
C ALA A 108 -11.81 11.00 1.63
N LEU A 109 -11.61 9.93 0.86
CA LEU A 109 -12.43 9.59 -0.31
C LEU A 109 -13.91 9.42 0.09
N GLN A 110 -14.16 8.67 1.15
CA GLN A 110 -15.52 8.34 1.58
C GLN A 110 -16.29 9.57 2.06
N LEU A 111 -15.64 10.51 2.75
CA LEU A 111 -16.27 11.78 3.15
C LEU A 111 -16.79 12.57 1.94
N GLU A 112 -16.00 12.67 0.87
CA GLU A 112 -16.41 13.38 -0.34
C GLU A 112 -17.53 12.65 -1.10
N LEU A 113 -17.49 11.32 -1.14
CA LEU A 113 -18.53 10.50 -1.74
C LEU A 113 -19.87 10.60 -0.97
N GLU A 114 -19.82 10.60 0.36
CA GLU A 114 -21.01 10.72 1.23
C GLU A 114 -21.70 12.08 1.11
N VAL A 115 -20.98 13.15 0.76
CA VAL A 115 -21.59 14.45 0.45
C VAL A 115 -22.03 14.58 -1.02
N GLY A 116 -22.01 13.47 -1.78
CA GLY A 116 -22.56 13.40 -3.13
C GLY A 116 -21.62 13.81 -4.25
N GLN A 117 -20.32 13.94 -3.99
CA GLN A 117 -19.33 14.19 -5.05
C GLN A 117 -19.25 12.99 -6.03
N PRO A 118 -19.16 13.24 -7.35
CA PRO A 118 -19.01 12.16 -8.33
C PRO A 118 -17.72 11.38 -8.10
N ARG A 119 -17.81 10.04 -8.12
CA ARG A 119 -16.64 9.16 -7.88
C ARG A 119 -15.46 9.47 -8.79
N SER A 120 -15.69 9.72 -10.07
CA SER A 120 -14.62 10.06 -11.01
C SER A 120 -13.86 11.33 -10.60
N THR A 121 -14.58 12.35 -10.09
CA THR A 121 -13.97 13.58 -9.59
C THR A 121 -13.14 13.31 -8.35
N VAL A 122 -13.69 12.57 -7.38
CA VAL A 122 -13.01 12.23 -6.12
C VAL A 122 -11.76 11.38 -6.40
N PHE A 123 -11.84 10.35 -7.25
CA PHE A 123 -10.70 9.51 -7.58
C PHE A 123 -9.59 10.27 -8.29
N ASN A 124 -9.94 11.19 -9.19
CA ASN A 124 -8.97 12.03 -9.90
C ASN A 124 -8.28 13.04 -8.94
N SER A 125 -9.04 13.70 -8.06
CA SER A 125 -8.50 14.69 -7.10
C SER A 125 -7.54 14.03 -6.10
N HIS A 126 -7.85 12.82 -5.65
CA HIS A 126 -7.00 12.03 -4.75
C HIS A 126 -5.95 11.18 -5.49
N ARG A 127 -5.86 11.28 -6.81
CA ARG A 127 -4.89 10.54 -7.64
C ARG A 127 -4.93 9.03 -7.42
N VAL A 128 -6.13 8.47 -7.33
CA VAL A 128 -6.31 7.02 -7.27
C VAL A 128 -5.89 6.42 -8.61
N TRP A 129 -4.89 5.56 -8.58
CA TRP A 129 -4.36 4.91 -9.78
C TRP A 129 -5.38 3.93 -10.37
N LYS A 130 -5.49 3.86 -11.69
CA LYS A 130 -6.42 2.96 -12.39
C LYS A 130 -6.29 1.50 -11.95
N SER A 131 -5.06 1.04 -11.74
CA SER A 131 -4.76 -0.31 -11.26
C SER A 131 -5.36 -0.60 -9.87
N ARG A 132 -5.55 0.41 -9.03
CA ARG A 132 -6.09 0.30 -7.67
C ARG A 132 -7.57 0.62 -7.54
N GLU A 133 -8.18 1.22 -8.57
CA GLU A 133 -9.59 1.65 -8.53
C GLU A 133 -10.56 0.54 -8.10
N ALA A 134 -10.32 -0.69 -8.55
CA ALA A 134 -11.17 -1.83 -8.20
C ALA A 134 -11.08 -2.17 -6.69
N ALA A 135 -9.88 -2.25 -6.14
CA ALA A 135 -9.64 -2.56 -4.73
C ALA A 135 -10.17 -1.44 -3.82
N VAL A 136 -9.87 -0.18 -4.15
CA VAL A 136 -10.37 1.00 -3.43
C VAL A 136 -11.90 1.06 -3.47
N THR A 137 -12.51 0.81 -4.64
CA THR A 137 -13.97 0.76 -4.77
C THR A 137 -14.58 -0.31 -3.88
N ALA A 138 -14.00 -1.51 -3.86
CA ALA A 138 -14.49 -2.61 -3.03
C ALA A 138 -14.45 -2.25 -1.54
N ALA A 139 -13.38 -1.60 -1.08
CA ALA A 139 -13.27 -1.14 0.30
C ALA A 139 -14.29 -0.03 0.63
N LEU A 140 -14.45 0.98 -0.25
CA LEU A 140 -15.41 2.07 -0.05
C LEU A 140 -16.88 1.60 -0.08
N GLN A 141 -17.19 0.49 -0.74
CA GLN A 141 -18.53 -0.13 -0.70
C GLN A 141 -18.80 -0.83 0.63
N ARG A 142 -17.78 -1.33 1.32
CA ARG A 142 -17.92 -2.04 2.60
C ARG A 142 -17.91 -1.09 3.80
N HIS A 143 -17.21 0.03 3.70
CA HIS A 143 -16.94 0.88 4.86
C HIS A 143 -17.49 2.30 4.69
N SER A 144 -18.29 2.76 5.65
CA SER A 144 -18.65 4.17 5.79
C SER A 144 -17.48 4.99 6.35
N SER A 145 -17.54 6.32 6.21
CA SER A 145 -16.58 7.24 6.85
C SER A 145 -16.49 7.02 8.36
N ARG A 146 -17.64 6.75 9.00
CA ARG A 146 -17.70 6.45 10.44
C ARG A 146 -16.91 5.17 10.79
N ALA A 147 -17.05 4.11 10.01
CA ALA A 147 -16.31 2.86 10.23
C ALA A 147 -14.79 3.06 10.04
N LEU A 148 -14.41 3.76 8.96
CA LEU A 148 -13.01 4.11 8.70
C LEU A 148 -12.42 5.00 9.82
N GLY A 149 -13.22 5.93 10.35
CA GLY A 149 -12.85 6.75 11.51
C GLY A 149 -12.59 5.90 12.76
N ALA A 150 -13.42 4.89 13.03
CA ALA A 150 -13.20 3.95 14.13
C ALA A 150 -11.91 3.15 13.95
N MET A 151 -11.63 2.65 12.74
CA MET A 151 -10.37 1.96 12.44
C MET A 151 -9.13 2.84 12.66
N LEU A 152 -9.22 4.16 12.43
CA LEU A 152 -8.13 5.10 12.75
C LEU A 152 -7.92 5.24 14.27
N GLN A 153 -8.97 5.15 15.09
CA GLN A 153 -8.83 5.09 16.55
C GLN A 153 -8.17 3.79 17.01
N ASP A 154 -8.54 2.65 16.39
CA ASP A 154 -7.87 1.38 16.65
C ASP A 154 -6.39 1.43 16.27
N ALA A 155 -6.04 2.04 15.12
CA ALA A 155 -4.66 2.24 14.71
C ALA A 155 -3.87 3.09 15.72
N LEU A 156 -4.48 4.12 16.30
CA LEU A 156 -3.85 4.93 17.37
C LEU A 156 -3.61 4.09 18.64
N ALA A 157 -4.56 3.22 19.01
CA ALA A 157 -4.39 2.33 20.14
C ALA A 157 -3.28 1.28 19.92
N ILE A 158 -3.10 0.83 18.65
CA ILE A 158 -2.00 -0.07 18.27
C ILE A 158 -0.65 0.66 18.40
N ASP A 159 -0.56 1.89 17.92
CA ASP A 159 0.65 2.73 18.08
C ASP A 159 1.04 2.89 19.56
N GLY A 160 0.04 3.10 20.42
CA GLY A 160 0.22 3.12 21.87
C GLY A 160 0.78 1.80 22.43
N SER A 161 0.29 0.66 21.94
CA SER A 161 0.80 -0.66 22.36
C SER A 161 2.24 -0.91 21.91
N ILE A 162 2.59 -0.51 20.67
CA ILE A 162 3.96 -0.61 20.14
C ILE A 162 4.94 0.22 20.99
N LYS A 163 4.48 1.39 21.46
CA LYS A 163 5.29 2.32 22.26
C LYS A 163 5.28 1.99 23.78
N GLY A 164 4.56 0.96 24.18
CA GLY A 164 4.46 0.55 25.60
C GLY A 164 3.54 1.43 26.45
N PHE A 165 2.68 2.25 25.84
CA PHE A 165 1.69 3.09 26.55
C PHE A 165 0.33 2.41 26.73
N ALA A 166 0.11 1.27 26.09
CA ALA A 166 -1.12 0.49 26.19
C ALA A 166 -0.80 -1.00 26.26
N ASP A 167 -1.59 -1.75 27.01
CA ASP A 167 -1.46 -3.20 27.16
C ASP A 167 -1.86 -3.95 25.87
N GLY A 168 -1.34 -5.16 25.68
CA GLY A 168 -1.69 -6.09 24.62
C GLY A 168 -0.66 -6.21 23.51
N ASP A 169 -0.70 -7.35 22.80
CA ASP A 169 0.20 -7.61 21.66
C ASP A 169 -0.19 -6.73 20.46
N PRO A 170 0.70 -5.88 19.95
CA PRO A 170 0.44 -5.07 18.76
C PRO A 170 0.06 -5.90 17.53
N TRP A 171 0.61 -7.11 17.38
CA TRP A 171 0.33 -7.99 16.25
C TRP A 171 -1.11 -8.52 16.27
N ASP A 172 -1.60 -8.94 17.42
CA ASP A 172 -2.99 -9.39 17.58
C ASP A 172 -3.99 -8.26 17.27
N ARG A 173 -3.61 -7.01 17.61
CA ARG A 173 -4.42 -5.83 17.31
C ARG A 173 -4.36 -5.48 15.81
N LEU A 174 -3.19 -5.62 15.18
CA LEU A 174 -3.01 -5.44 13.72
C LEU A 174 -3.84 -6.45 12.94
N ASP A 175 -3.83 -7.72 13.35
CA ASP A 175 -4.64 -8.77 12.74
C ASP A 175 -6.13 -8.40 12.77
N ARG A 176 -6.63 -7.93 13.92
CA ARG A 176 -8.03 -7.49 14.05
C ARG A 176 -8.35 -6.29 13.16
N LEU A 177 -7.48 -5.29 13.13
CA LEU A 177 -7.65 -4.10 12.29
C LEU A 177 -7.72 -4.49 10.82
N LEU A 178 -6.83 -5.35 10.35
CA LEU A 178 -6.79 -5.84 8.97
C LEU A 178 -7.98 -6.73 8.62
N LEU A 179 -8.42 -7.58 9.55
CA LEU A 179 -9.67 -8.32 9.39
C LEU A 179 -10.86 -7.39 9.25
N THR A 180 -10.94 -6.35 10.07
CA THR A 180 -12.01 -5.35 9.99
C THR A 180 -11.98 -4.62 8.65
N LEU A 181 -10.80 -4.28 8.13
CA LEU A 181 -10.65 -3.63 6.83
C LEU A 181 -11.04 -4.56 5.67
N ALA A 182 -10.82 -5.86 5.80
CA ALA A 182 -11.13 -6.85 4.77
C ALA A 182 -12.60 -7.33 4.78
N HIS A 183 -13.36 -7.06 5.83
CA HIS A 183 -14.79 -7.41 5.96
C HIS A 183 -15.70 -6.23 5.79
#